data_ed5415439ac9a34656e449cd3bd68782
#
_entry.id   ed5415439ac9a34656e449cd3bd68782
#
_cell.length_a   1.000
_cell.length_b   1.000
_cell.length_c   1.000
_cell.angle_alpha   90.00
_cell.angle_beta   90.00
_cell.angle_gamma   90.00
#
_symmetry.space_group_name_H-M   'P 1'
#
loop_
_entity.id
_entity.type
_entity.pdbx_description
1 polymer ?
#
loop_
_entity_poly.entity_id
_entity_poly.type
_entity_poly.pdbx_seq_one_letter_code
_entity_poly.pdbx_strand_id
1 'polypeptide(L)'
;MDYRSELEAGRDAFGHLIRVWHERNGWSQRVLPALAERLELGRVHNSQLSNLRNRKLASPGPELFVALGRINQLLAQEARGAGGGLAAQLTDQPDLLAALQASALPLLADDGSAIGPAQLFEIFVGLRPLPSGFDLRIQVAEAAGLSAALAQVFTAGRPWRLCREPVLAAYPAEKRQRRERFAEVMAGQRDYSAEELDAELNDLRLTLAALGATPEQELSAEQFLELLRQQARLLMQPGSGAAESDLSEAIRRQLQAG
;
A
#
# COMPACT_ATOMS: atom_id res chain seq x y z
N MET A 1 -21.56 -16.86 -3.19
CA MET A 1 -21.52 -15.66 -2.29
C MET A 1 -22.80 -14.88 -2.48
N ASP A 2 -23.33 -14.25 -1.43
CA ASP A 2 -24.50 -13.37 -1.57
C ASP A 2 -24.06 -12.06 -2.25
N TYR A 3 -24.85 -11.52 -3.17
CA TYR A 3 -24.54 -10.28 -3.90
C TYR A 3 -24.20 -9.10 -2.98
N ARG A 4 -24.77 -9.07 -1.77
CA ARG A 4 -24.48 -8.04 -0.77
C ARG A 4 -23.04 -8.12 -0.28
N SER A 5 -22.56 -9.31 -0.03
CA SER A 5 -21.17 -9.56 0.38
C SER A 5 -20.18 -9.19 -0.73
N GLU A 6 -20.52 -9.50 -1.99
CA GLU A 6 -19.70 -9.12 -3.15
C GLU A 6 -19.63 -7.60 -3.32
N LEU A 7 -20.77 -6.93 -3.20
CA LEU A 7 -20.83 -5.46 -3.29
C LEU A 7 -20.09 -4.78 -2.12
N GLU A 8 -20.17 -5.33 -0.92
CA GLU A 8 -19.44 -4.82 0.26
C GLU A 8 -17.92 -4.99 0.08
N ALA A 9 -17.48 -6.16 -0.36
CA ALA A 9 -16.09 -6.43 -0.67
C ALA A 9 -15.57 -5.52 -1.80
N GLY A 10 -16.37 -5.27 -2.84
CA GLY A 10 -16.02 -4.36 -3.92
C GLY A 10 -15.87 -2.90 -3.46
N ARG A 11 -16.75 -2.44 -2.59
CA ARG A 11 -16.65 -1.09 -1.98
C ARG A 11 -15.39 -0.93 -1.14
N ASP A 12 -15.06 -1.95 -0.36
CA ASP A 12 -13.84 -1.98 0.44
C ASP A 12 -12.59 -1.98 -0.44
N ALA A 13 -12.59 -2.81 -1.49
CA ALA A 13 -11.51 -2.86 -2.46
C ALA A 13 -11.31 -1.52 -3.18
N PHE A 14 -12.40 -0.88 -3.62
CA PHE A 14 -12.33 0.42 -4.28
C PHE A 14 -11.83 1.53 -3.34
N GLY A 15 -12.33 1.58 -2.10
CA GLY A 15 -11.86 2.54 -1.09
C GLY A 15 -10.37 2.37 -0.81
N HIS A 16 -9.90 1.13 -0.73
CA HIS A 16 -8.50 0.78 -0.59
C HIS A 16 -7.67 1.24 -1.80
N LEU A 17 -8.12 0.95 -3.02
CA LEU A 17 -7.47 1.38 -4.26
C LEU A 17 -7.24 2.89 -4.30
N ILE A 18 -8.27 3.68 -3.99
CA ILE A 18 -8.17 5.15 -3.98
C ILE A 18 -7.21 5.64 -2.89
N ARG A 19 -7.20 5.00 -1.72
CA ARG A 19 -6.25 5.33 -0.64
C ARG A 19 -4.82 5.08 -1.08
N VAL A 20 -4.51 3.89 -1.61
CA VAL A 20 -3.18 3.51 -2.07
C VAL A 20 -2.72 4.41 -3.22
N TRP A 21 -3.61 4.79 -4.14
CA TRP A 21 -3.28 5.71 -5.22
C TRP A 21 -2.80 7.07 -4.71
N HIS A 22 -3.48 7.62 -3.70
CA HIS A 22 -3.04 8.87 -3.06
C HIS A 22 -1.69 8.69 -2.33
N GLU A 23 -1.54 7.61 -1.58
CA GLU A 23 -0.34 7.32 -0.79
C GLU A 23 0.90 7.15 -1.67
N ARG A 24 0.79 6.38 -2.77
CA ARG A 24 1.87 6.18 -3.74
C ARG A 24 2.35 7.49 -4.38
N ASN A 25 1.42 8.39 -4.62
CA ASN A 25 1.74 9.67 -5.24
C ASN A 25 2.09 10.78 -4.22
N GLY A 26 1.97 10.52 -2.93
CA GLY A 26 2.13 11.57 -1.91
C GLY A 26 1.11 12.70 -2.04
N TRP A 27 -0.04 12.45 -2.71
CA TRP A 27 -1.01 13.49 -3.02
C TRP A 27 -1.88 13.86 -1.82
N SER A 28 -2.11 15.15 -1.66
CA SER A 28 -3.16 15.64 -0.79
C SER A 28 -4.54 15.27 -1.35
N GLN A 29 -5.56 15.26 -0.51
CA GLN A 29 -6.95 14.96 -0.92
C GLN A 29 -7.51 15.95 -1.97
N ARG A 30 -6.84 17.08 -2.21
CA ARG A 30 -7.28 18.12 -3.13
C ARG A 30 -6.83 17.86 -4.57
N VAL A 31 -5.83 17.03 -4.81
CA VAL A 31 -5.23 16.84 -6.15
C VAL A 31 -6.22 16.28 -7.15
N LEU A 32 -6.87 15.14 -6.85
CA LEU A 32 -7.85 14.55 -7.79
C LEU A 32 -9.07 15.44 -8.04
N PRO A 33 -9.69 16.09 -7.03
CA PRO A 33 -10.74 17.08 -7.27
C PRO A 33 -10.31 18.25 -8.14
N ALA A 34 -9.13 18.82 -7.89
CA ALA A 34 -8.61 19.93 -8.69
C ALA A 34 -8.33 19.51 -10.14
N LEU A 35 -7.80 18.30 -10.36
CA LEU A 35 -7.64 17.73 -11.69
C LEU A 35 -8.99 17.55 -12.40
N ALA A 36 -9.98 16.98 -11.71
CA ALA A 36 -11.31 16.78 -12.29
C ALA A 36 -11.96 18.10 -12.73
N GLU A 37 -11.85 19.13 -11.89
CA GLU A 37 -12.36 20.47 -12.18
C GLU A 37 -11.61 21.10 -13.35
N ARG A 38 -10.29 21.09 -13.32
CA ARG A 38 -9.43 21.73 -14.34
C ARG A 38 -9.56 21.09 -15.71
N LEU A 39 -9.73 19.77 -15.75
CA LEU A 39 -9.87 19.01 -16.99
C LEU A 39 -11.33 18.87 -17.45
N GLU A 40 -12.25 19.57 -16.80
CA GLU A 40 -13.69 19.55 -17.10
C GLU A 40 -14.30 18.12 -17.11
N LEU A 41 -13.77 17.25 -16.24
CA LEU A 41 -14.20 15.84 -16.16
C LEU A 41 -15.39 15.61 -15.22
N GLY A 42 -15.98 16.67 -14.70
CA GLY A 42 -17.07 16.63 -13.75
C GLY A 42 -16.65 17.02 -12.34
N ARG A 43 -17.59 16.96 -11.39
CA ARG A 43 -17.35 17.35 -10.00
C ARG A 43 -16.96 16.15 -9.15
N VAL A 44 -15.75 16.20 -8.63
CA VAL A 44 -15.26 15.28 -7.58
C VAL A 44 -15.07 16.09 -6.31
N HIS A 45 -15.80 15.75 -5.25
CA HIS A 45 -15.69 16.47 -3.98
C HIS A 45 -14.71 15.81 -3.04
N ASN A 46 -13.91 16.61 -2.32
CA ASN A 46 -12.99 16.14 -1.28
C ASN A 46 -13.69 15.24 -0.24
N SER A 47 -14.92 15.62 0.16
CA SER A 47 -15.72 14.84 1.10
C SER A 47 -16.12 13.47 0.55
N GLN A 48 -16.38 13.34 -0.75
CA GLN A 48 -16.68 12.07 -1.40
C GLN A 48 -15.45 11.15 -1.36
N LEU A 49 -14.28 11.66 -1.75
CA LEU A 49 -13.03 10.88 -1.70
C LEU A 49 -12.65 10.48 -0.27
N SER A 50 -12.79 11.40 0.69
CA SER A 50 -12.58 11.09 2.10
C SER A 50 -13.53 10.00 2.60
N ASN A 51 -14.81 10.08 2.26
CA ASN A 51 -15.81 9.09 2.64
C ASN A 51 -15.56 7.73 1.97
N LEU A 52 -15.13 7.70 0.70
CA LEU A 52 -14.72 6.49 0.01
C LEU A 52 -13.54 5.81 0.70
N ARG A 53 -12.46 6.55 0.95
CA ARG A 53 -11.26 6.04 1.63
C ARG A 53 -11.56 5.48 3.03
N ASN A 54 -12.55 6.07 3.70
CA ASN A 54 -13.00 5.68 5.04
C ASN A 54 -14.17 4.68 5.03
N ARG A 55 -14.53 4.12 3.86
CA ARG A 55 -15.63 3.15 3.70
C ARG A 55 -17.00 3.69 4.14
N LYS A 56 -17.20 5.01 4.12
CA LYS A 56 -18.44 5.68 4.56
C LYS A 56 -19.37 6.03 3.40
N LEU A 57 -18.90 5.99 2.15
CA LEU A 57 -19.70 6.32 0.97
C LEU A 57 -20.28 5.04 0.36
N ALA A 58 -21.57 4.85 0.56
CA ALA A 58 -22.26 3.63 0.12
C ALA A 58 -22.57 3.61 -1.38
N SER A 59 -22.75 4.77 -2.03
CA SER A 59 -23.16 4.86 -3.43
C SER A 59 -22.65 6.16 -4.07
N PRO A 60 -21.44 6.18 -4.62
CA PRO A 60 -20.98 7.31 -5.43
C PRO A 60 -21.75 7.35 -6.76
N GLY A 61 -21.98 8.56 -7.25
CA GLY A 61 -22.55 8.73 -8.60
C GLY A 61 -21.59 8.24 -9.69
N PRO A 62 -22.11 7.89 -10.89
CA PRO A 62 -21.30 7.39 -12.00
C PRO A 62 -20.24 8.41 -12.46
N GLU A 63 -20.48 9.69 -12.26
CA GLU A 63 -19.57 10.78 -12.61
C GLU A 63 -18.20 10.62 -11.94
N LEU A 64 -18.18 10.10 -10.71
CA LEU A 64 -16.94 9.88 -9.98
C LEU A 64 -16.02 8.87 -10.70
N PHE A 65 -16.59 7.76 -11.17
CA PHE A 65 -15.82 6.74 -11.89
C PHE A 65 -15.32 7.27 -13.23
N VAL A 66 -16.14 8.08 -13.92
CA VAL A 66 -15.75 8.71 -15.18
C VAL A 66 -14.60 9.68 -14.93
N ALA A 67 -14.70 10.56 -13.96
CA ALA A 67 -13.65 11.53 -13.66
C ALA A 67 -12.34 10.85 -13.26
N LEU A 68 -12.37 9.93 -12.26
CA LEU A 68 -11.18 9.25 -11.79
C LEU A 68 -10.53 8.38 -12.88
N GLY A 69 -11.35 7.64 -13.65
CA GLY A 69 -10.83 6.80 -14.73
C GLY A 69 -10.23 7.61 -15.88
N ARG A 70 -10.81 8.78 -16.22
CA ARG A 70 -10.23 9.69 -17.22
C ARG A 70 -8.95 10.34 -16.75
N ILE A 71 -8.89 10.81 -15.51
CA ILE A 71 -7.66 11.32 -14.91
C ILE A 71 -6.58 10.24 -15.02
N ASN A 72 -6.88 9.01 -14.61
CA ASN A 72 -5.92 7.91 -14.65
C ASN A 72 -5.41 7.61 -16.07
N GLN A 73 -6.30 7.61 -17.06
CA GLN A 73 -5.93 7.42 -18.46
C GLN A 73 -4.99 8.53 -18.96
N LEU A 74 -5.24 9.79 -18.60
CA LEU A 74 -4.37 10.92 -18.94
C LEU A 74 -2.98 10.77 -18.30
N LEU A 75 -2.91 10.43 -17.01
CA LEU A 75 -1.66 10.18 -16.32
C LEU A 75 -0.87 9.04 -16.97
N ALA A 76 -1.53 7.97 -17.37
CA ALA A 76 -0.88 6.85 -18.05
C ALA A 76 -0.38 7.21 -19.46
N GLN A 77 -1.05 8.12 -20.15
CA GLN A 77 -0.59 8.65 -21.45
C GLN A 77 0.65 9.52 -21.28
N GLU A 78 0.65 10.42 -20.29
CA GLU A 78 1.84 11.23 -19.95
C GLU A 78 3.04 10.36 -19.58
N ALA A 79 2.84 9.36 -18.74
CA ALA A 79 3.91 8.43 -18.31
C ALA A 79 4.54 7.66 -19.50
N ARG A 80 3.77 7.44 -20.57
CA ARG A 80 4.26 6.77 -21.80
C ARG A 80 4.87 7.75 -22.82
N GLY A 81 4.94 9.04 -22.50
CA GLY A 81 5.40 10.06 -23.45
C GLY A 81 4.42 10.33 -24.61
N ALA A 82 3.20 9.77 -24.56
CA ALA A 82 2.17 9.96 -25.57
C ALA A 82 1.16 11.07 -25.16
N GLY A 83 1.40 11.71 -24.01
CA GLY A 83 0.55 12.75 -23.46
C GLY A 83 0.77 14.10 -24.15
N GLY A 84 -0.33 14.76 -24.48
CA GLY A 84 -0.34 16.04 -25.18
C GLY A 84 -0.25 17.26 -24.27
N GLY A 85 0.53 17.18 -23.17
CA GLY A 85 0.80 18.38 -22.37
C GLY A 85 -0.19 18.62 -21.24
N LEU A 86 -0.45 17.62 -20.40
CA LEU A 86 -1.16 17.84 -19.13
C LEU A 86 -0.50 18.99 -18.34
N ALA A 87 0.84 19.05 -18.35
CA ALA A 87 1.58 20.14 -17.75
C ALA A 87 1.23 21.51 -18.36
N ALA A 88 1.02 21.59 -19.68
CA ALA A 88 0.64 22.82 -20.35
C ALA A 88 -0.76 23.31 -19.96
N GLN A 89 -1.67 22.38 -19.65
CA GLN A 89 -3.02 22.70 -19.18
C GLN A 89 -3.06 23.19 -17.73
N LEU A 90 -1.98 22.97 -16.98
CA LEU A 90 -1.89 23.27 -15.54
C LEU A 90 -0.95 24.43 -15.21
N THR A 91 -0.51 25.19 -16.22
CA THR A 91 0.44 26.32 -16.04
C THR A 91 -0.07 27.41 -15.11
N ASP A 92 -1.36 27.58 -15.01
CA ASP A 92 -2.05 28.52 -14.09
C ASP A 92 -2.29 27.95 -12.66
N GLN A 93 -1.92 26.68 -12.43
CA GLN A 93 -2.07 26.00 -11.13
C GLN A 93 -0.74 25.41 -10.64
N PRO A 94 0.17 26.24 -10.16
CA PRO A 94 1.54 25.82 -9.83
C PRO A 94 1.61 24.72 -8.78
N ASP A 95 0.73 24.74 -7.75
CA ASP A 95 0.70 23.73 -6.70
C ASP A 95 0.27 22.36 -7.24
N LEU A 96 -0.70 22.34 -8.17
CA LEU A 96 -1.17 21.12 -8.80
C LEU A 96 -0.11 20.56 -9.75
N LEU A 97 0.51 21.45 -10.53
CA LEU A 97 1.62 21.08 -11.41
C LEU A 97 2.79 20.51 -10.62
N ALA A 98 3.17 21.15 -9.51
CA ALA A 98 4.25 20.67 -8.64
C ALA A 98 3.92 19.28 -8.04
N ALA A 99 2.66 19.05 -7.62
CA ALA A 99 2.24 17.76 -7.10
C ALA A 99 2.36 16.64 -8.17
N LEU A 100 2.00 16.91 -9.43
CA LEU A 100 2.12 15.95 -10.51
C LEU A 100 3.57 15.76 -10.97
N GLN A 101 4.40 16.79 -10.92
CA GLN A 101 5.83 16.68 -11.21
C GLN A 101 6.57 15.86 -10.15
N ALA A 102 6.14 15.96 -8.90
CA ALA A 102 6.70 15.15 -7.81
C ALA A 102 6.35 13.66 -7.97
N SER A 103 5.10 13.35 -8.32
CA SER A 103 4.66 11.99 -8.65
C SER A 103 3.33 12.02 -9.40
N ALA A 104 3.23 11.22 -10.46
CA ALA A 104 2.03 11.07 -11.30
C ALA A 104 1.82 9.60 -11.71
N LEU A 105 2.02 8.69 -10.77
CA LEU A 105 1.88 7.24 -11.02
C LEU A 105 0.42 6.88 -11.34
N PRO A 106 0.15 6.28 -12.51
CA PRO A 106 -1.19 5.83 -12.84
C PRO A 106 -1.53 4.50 -12.18
N LEU A 107 -2.85 4.24 -12.08
CA LEU A 107 -3.38 2.92 -11.75
C LEU A 107 -3.30 2.03 -13.00
N LEU A 108 -2.55 0.96 -12.91
CA LEU A 108 -2.42 -0.02 -13.99
C LEU A 108 -3.06 -1.35 -13.60
N ALA A 109 -3.69 -2.00 -14.56
CA ALA A 109 -4.11 -3.39 -14.45
C ALA A 109 -2.90 -4.33 -14.56
N ASP A 110 -3.09 -5.63 -14.29
CA ASP A 110 -2.00 -6.62 -14.29
C ASP A 110 -1.36 -6.81 -15.68
N ASP A 111 -2.08 -6.47 -16.74
CA ASP A 111 -1.58 -6.44 -18.13
C ASP A 111 -0.84 -5.14 -18.51
N GLY A 112 -0.67 -4.21 -17.56
CA GLY A 112 -0.04 -2.91 -17.78
C GLY A 112 -0.94 -1.87 -18.45
N SER A 113 -2.20 -2.18 -18.75
CA SER A 113 -3.17 -1.20 -19.25
C SER A 113 -3.64 -0.23 -18.15
N ALA A 114 -3.95 1.01 -18.53
CA ALA A 114 -4.51 1.97 -17.59
C ALA A 114 -5.94 1.59 -17.19
N ILE A 115 -6.21 1.55 -15.89
CA ILE A 115 -7.56 1.30 -15.38
C ILE A 115 -8.47 2.46 -15.79
N GLY A 116 -9.51 2.14 -16.57
CA GLY A 116 -10.50 3.11 -17.04
C GLY A 116 -11.74 3.18 -16.15
N PRO A 117 -12.71 4.07 -16.54
CA PRO A 117 -13.95 4.25 -15.77
C PRO A 117 -14.76 2.99 -15.54
N ALA A 118 -14.90 2.14 -16.55
CA ALA A 118 -15.66 0.89 -16.46
C ALA A 118 -15.01 -0.08 -15.47
N GLN A 119 -13.68 -0.23 -15.54
CA GLN A 119 -12.94 -1.12 -14.64
C GLN A 119 -13.00 -0.63 -13.19
N LEU A 120 -12.92 0.69 -12.93
CA LEU A 120 -13.11 1.24 -11.59
C LEU A 120 -14.51 0.93 -11.04
N PHE A 121 -15.55 1.03 -11.88
CA PHE A 121 -16.90 0.67 -11.49
C PHE A 121 -17.05 -0.84 -11.23
N GLU A 122 -16.48 -1.69 -12.09
CA GLU A 122 -16.45 -3.15 -11.89
C GLU A 122 -15.79 -3.55 -10.57
N ILE A 123 -14.68 -2.89 -10.18
CA ILE A 123 -14.03 -3.09 -8.89
C ILE A 123 -14.97 -2.68 -7.75
N PHE A 124 -15.62 -1.53 -7.87
CA PHE A 124 -16.52 -1.00 -6.85
C PHE A 124 -17.72 -1.90 -6.57
N VAL A 125 -18.27 -2.53 -7.61
CA VAL A 125 -19.42 -3.45 -7.47
C VAL A 125 -19.01 -4.90 -7.19
N GLY A 126 -17.71 -5.20 -7.09
CA GLY A 126 -17.19 -6.53 -6.77
C GLY A 126 -17.09 -7.48 -7.97
N LEU A 127 -17.33 -7.00 -9.21
CA LEU A 127 -17.25 -7.81 -10.44
C LEU A 127 -15.80 -8.01 -10.91
N ARG A 128 -14.88 -7.19 -10.45
CA ARG A 128 -13.46 -7.27 -10.78
C ARG A 128 -12.61 -7.22 -9.51
N PRO A 129 -11.64 -8.13 -9.35
CA PRO A 129 -10.67 -8.02 -8.25
C PRO A 129 -9.75 -6.81 -8.46
N LEU A 130 -9.10 -6.38 -7.38
CA LEU A 130 -8.00 -5.42 -7.46
C LEU A 130 -6.86 -6.01 -8.29
N PRO A 131 -6.14 -5.18 -9.08
CA PRO A 131 -4.87 -5.60 -9.64
C PRO A 131 -3.91 -6.04 -8.55
N SER A 132 -3.08 -7.04 -8.83
CA SER A 132 -2.18 -7.65 -7.85
C SER A 132 -1.26 -6.65 -7.17
N GLY A 133 -0.82 -5.61 -7.88
CA GLY A 133 -0.01 -4.52 -7.35
C GLY A 133 -0.72 -3.61 -6.35
N PHE A 134 -2.04 -3.72 -6.20
CA PHE A 134 -2.85 -2.92 -5.27
C PHE A 134 -3.51 -3.76 -4.18
N ASP A 135 -3.38 -5.08 -4.24
CA ASP A 135 -3.90 -5.95 -3.19
C ASP A 135 -2.93 -5.99 -2.00
N LEU A 136 -3.11 -5.03 -1.11
CA LEU A 136 -2.38 -5.00 0.17
C LEU A 136 -3.00 -5.92 1.22
N ARG A 137 -4.08 -6.63 0.89
CA ARG A 137 -4.67 -7.58 1.83
C ARG A 137 -3.73 -8.77 2.00
N ILE A 138 -3.48 -9.09 3.25
CA ILE A 138 -2.68 -10.24 3.58
C ILE A 138 -3.51 -11.50 3.34
N GLN A 139 -3.00 -12.38 2.47
CA GLN A 139 -3.66 -13.64 2.18
C GLN A 139 -3.37 -14.66 3.29
N VAL A 140 -4.36 -15.51 3.58
CA VAL A 140 -4.20 -16.57 4.60
C VAL A 140 -2.99 -17.47 4.29
N ALA A 141 -2.75 -17.76 3.00
CA ALA A 141 -1.66 -18.60 2.56
C ALA A 141 -0.26 -17.99 2.75
N GLU A 142 -0.16 -16.64 2.80
CA GLU A 142 1.14 -15.97 2.99
C GLU A 142 1.44 -15.62 4.45
N ALA A 143 0.45 -15.67 5.34
CA ALA A 143 0.57 -15.20 6.72
C ALA A 143 1.73 -15.85 7.51
N ALA A 144 1.92 -17.15 7.36
CA ALA A 144 3.03 -17.86 8.00
C ALA A 144 4.40 -17.41 7.46
N GLY A 145 4.53 -17.27 6.14
CA GLY A 145 5.75 -16.77 5.51
C GLY A 145 6.08 -15.33 5.91
N LEU A 146 5.05 -14.47 6.02
CA LEU A 146 5.22 -13.10 6.49
C LEU A 146 5.61 -13.04 7.97
N SER A 147 5.07 -13.94 8.82
CA SER A 147 5.45 -14.05 10.23
C SER A 147 6.92 -14.46 10.39
N ALA A 148 7.38 -15.42 9.61
CA ALA A 148 8.78 -15.81 9.57
C ALA A 148 9.70 -14.66 9.09
N ALA A 149 9.27 -13.94 8.03
CA ALA A 149 9.98 -12.77 7.53
C ALA A 149 10.08 -11.66 8.58
N LEU A 150 8.99 -11.39 9.31
CA LEU A 150 9.00 -10.45 10.44
C LEU A 150 10.02 -10.85 11.50
N ALA A 151 9.99 -12.10 11.95
CA ALA A 151 10.95 -12.58 12.95
C ALA A 151 12.39 -12.38 12.47
N GLN A 152 12.68 -12.69 11.21
CA GLN A 152 14.00 -12.49 10.62
C GLN A 152 14.40 -11.00 10.57
N VAL A 153 13.49 -10.11 10.15
CA VAL A 153 13.74 -8.67 10.05
C VAL A 153 14.01 -8.07 11.44
N PHE A 154 13.17 -8.36 12.42
CA PHE A 154 13.30 -7.78 13.77
C PHE A 154 14.48 -8.31 14.56
N THR A 155 14.86 -9.55 14.33
CA THR A 155 16.00 -10.16 15.02
C THR A 155 17.32 -10.01 14.26
N ALA A 156 17.27 -9.61 12.99
CA ALA A 156 18.41 -9.63 12.08
C ALA A 156 19.13 -11.00 12.07
N GLY A 157 18.35 -12.08 12.07
CA GLY A 157 18.85 -13.45 12.13
C GLY A 157 19.42 -13.90 13.47
N ARG A 158 19.45 -13.03 14.48
CA ARG A 158 19.99 -13.38 15.82
C ARG A 158 18.94 -14.12 16.66
N PRO A 159 19.38 -14.95 17.63
CA PRO A 159 18.46 -15.60 18.55
C PRO A 159 17.55 -14.59 19.27
N TRP A 160 16.25 -14.85 19.30
CA TRP A 160 15.24 -13.97 19.91
C TRP A 160 15.59 -13.52 21.34
N ARG A 161 16.13 -14.43 22.15
CA ARG A 161 16.55 -14.13 23.54
C ARG A 161 17.50 -12.92 23.66
N LEU A 162 18.31 -12.65 22.62
CA LEU A 162 19.27 -11.54 22.59
C LEU A 162 18.65 -10.22 22.10
N CYS A 163 17.55 -10.30 21.35
CA CYS A 163 16.87 -9.14 20.75
C CYS A 163 15.59 -8.75 21.50
N ARG A 164 15.12 -9.60 22.40
CA ARG A 164 13.81 -9.49 23.05
C ARG A 164 13.57 -8.16 23.73
N GLU A 165 14.52 -7.71 24.54
CA GLU A 165 14.33 -6.52 25.38
C GLU A 165 14.21 -5.24 24.52
N PRO A 166 15.16 -4.91 23.64
CA PRO A 166 15.06 -3.70 22.80
C PRO A 166 13.87 -3.75 21.84
N VAL A 167 13.54 -4.92 21.27
CA VAL A 167 12.43 -5.05 20.34
C VAL A 167 11.09 -4.87 21.06
N LEU A 168 10.91 -5.46 22.25
CA LEU A 168 9.69 -5.24 23.04
C LEU A 168 9.58 -3.82 23.61
N ALA A 169 10.69 -3.14 23.86
CA ALA A 169 10.66 -1.74 24.29
C ALA A 169 10.22 -0.80 23.16
N ALA A 170 10.59 -1.12 21.91
CA ALA A 170 10.20 -0.35 20.73
C ALA A 170 8.74 -0.61 20.29
N TYR A 171 8.15 -1.74 20.66
CA TYR A 171 6.81 -2.13 20.25
C TYR A 171 5.73 -1.35 21.01
N PRO A 172 4.85 -0.57 20.33
CA PRO A 172 3.98 0.43 20.97
C PRO A 172 2.73 -0.15 21.65
N ALA A 173 2.49 -1.46 21.60
CA ALA A 173 1.27 -2.03 22.14
C ALA A 173 1.24 -2.02 23.68
N GLU A 174 0.25 -1.33 24.24
CA GLU A 174 0.01 -1.30 25.70
C GLU A 174 -0.67 -2.58 26.21
N LYS A 175 -1.45 -3.26 25.37
CA LYS A 175 -2.21 -4.45 25.75
C LYS A 175 -1.27 -5.66 25.89
N ARG A 176 -1.27 -6.24 27.09
CA ARG A 176 -0.43 -7.41 27.44
C ARG A 176 -0.55 -8.57 26.42
N GLN A 177 -1.77 -8.92 26.02
CA GLN A 177 -1.99 -10.01 25.05
C GLN A 177 -1.35 -9.74 23.69
N ARG A 178 -1.36 -8.49 23.20
CA ARG A 178 -0.70 -8.13 21.92
C ARG A 178 0.82 -8.25 22.04
N ARG A 179 1.39 -7.82 23.16
CA ARG A 179 2.84 -7.94 23.41
C ARG A 179 3.28 -9.40 23.56
N GLU A 180 2.49 -10.24 24.22
CA GLU A 180 2.75 -11.67 24.35
C GLU A 180 2.69 -12.32 22.97
N ARG A 181 1.65 -12.08 22.18
CA ARG A 181 1.52 -12.56 20.80
C ARG A 181 2.70 -12.14 19.93
N PHE A 182 3.06 -10.87 19.95
CA PHE A 182 4.22 -10.37 19.23
C PHE A 182 5.51 -11.12 19.64
N ALA A 183 5.73 -11.31 20.93
CA ALA A 183 6.89 -12.02 21.42
C ALA A 183 6.93 -13.50 20.97
N GLU A 184 5.77 -14.17 20.96
CA GLU A 184 5.63 -15.56 20.48
C GLU A 184 5.96 -15.68 18.99
N VAL A 185 5.47 -14.74 18.18
CA VAL A 185 5.75 -14.71 16.73
C VAL A 185 7.24 -14.44 16.49
N MET A 186 7.83 -13.46 17.17
CA MET A 186 9.26 -13.16 17.05
C MET A 186 10.15 -14.31 17.53
N ALA A 187 9.66 -15.14 18.45
CA ALA A 187 10.34 -16.35 18.92
C ALA A 187 10.14 -17.56 17.98
N GLY A 188 9.31 -17.45 16.94
CA GLY A 188 8.95 -18.54 16.04
C GLY A 188 8.07 -19.61 16.70
N GLN A 189 7.35 -19.27 17.76
CA GLN A 189 6.47 -20.20 18.50
C GLN A 189 5.06 -20.27 17.94
N ARG A 190 4.66 -19.24 17.17
CA ARG A 190 3.39 -19.18 16.44
C ARG A 190 3.51 -18.22 15.26
N ASP A 191 2.52 -18.27 14.37
CA ASP A 191 2.36 -17.29 13.30
C ASP A 191 1.19 -16.36 13.62
N TYR A 192 1.22 -15.14 13.06
CA TYR A 192 0.03 -14.30 12.96
C TYR A 192 -0.96 -14.92 11.99
N SER A 193 -2.25 -14.78 12.25
CA SER A 193 -3.24 -14.93 11.19
C SER A 193 -3.17 -13.73 10.23
N ALA A 194 -3.77 -13.85 9.03
CA ALA A 194 -3.83 -12.75 8.08
C ALA A 194 -4.49 -11.49 8.68
N GLU A 195 -5.58 -11.68 9.43
CA GLU A 195 -6.31 -10.60 10.11
C GLU A 195 -5.50 -9.96 11.24
N GLU A 196 -4.82 -10.80 12.04
CA GLU A 196 -3.94 -10.32 13.12
C GLU A 196 -2.79 -9.50 12.55
N LEU A 197 -2.16 -9.97 11.48
CA LEU A 197 -1.05 -9.31 10.84
C LEU A 197 -1.46 -7.98 10.19
N ASP A 198 -2.62 -7.94 9.51
CA ASP A 198 -3.17 -6.70 8.95
C ASP A 198 -3.44 -5.66 10.04
N ALA A 199 -3.99 -6.08 11.18
CA ALA A 199 -4.23 -5.20 12.32
C ALA A 199 -2.96 -4.69 13.00
N GLU A 200 -1.88 -5.47 12.98
CA GLU A 200 -0.60 -5.14 13.60
C GLU A 200 0.37 -4.38 12.66
N LEU A 201 0.11 -4.36 11.35
CA LEU A 201 1.05 -3.92 10.32
C LEU A 201 1.63 -2.52 10.58
N ASN A 202 0.78 -1.58 11.02
CA ASN A 202 1.22 -0.22 11.32
C ASN A 202 2.14 -0.16 12.55
N ASP A 203 1.79 -0.87 13.62
CA ASP A 203 2.59 -0.89 14.86
C ASP A 203 3.93 -1.61 14.63
N LEU A 204 3.93 -2.66 13.81
CA LEU A 204 5.15 -3.35 13.38
C LEU A 204 6.07 -2.42 12.57
N ARG A 205 5.51 -1.67 11.63
CA ARG A 205 6.25 -0.66 10.86
C ARG A 205 6.90 0.40 11.76
N LEU A 206 6.13 0.95 12.70
CA LEU A 206 6.64 1.93 13.67
C LEU A 206 7.72 1.34 14.57
N THR A 207 7.56 0.09 14.99
CA THR A 207 8.58 -0.62 15.76
C THR A 207 9.88 -0.75 14.99
N LEU A 208 9.83 -1.10 13.71
CA LEU A 208 11.00 -1.23 12.86
C LEU A 208 11.72 0.13 12.71
N ALA A 209 10.97 1.21 12.51
CA ALA A 209 11.50 2.56 12.45
C ALA A 209 12.19 2.96 13.76
N ALA A 210 11.57 2.68 14.91
CA ALA A 210 12.12 2.96 16.23
C ALA A 210 13.43 2.19 16.54
N LEU A 211 13.62 1.02 15.93
CA LEU A 211 14.85 0.24 16.02
C LEU A 211 15.99 0.76 15.13
N GLY A 212 15.73 1.80 14.34
CA GLY A 212 16.72 2.38 13.41
C GLY A 212 17.10 1.45 12.26
N ALA A 213 16.28 0.43 12.01
CA ALA A 213 16.51 -0.53 10.94
C ALA A 213 16.07 0.01 9.56
N THR A 214 15.44 1.18 9.52
CA THR A 214 15.04 1.87 8.29
C THR A 214 15.81 3.18 8.14
N PRO A 215 16.13 3.62 6.91
CA PRO A 215 16.71 4.95 6.67
C PRO A 215 15.74 6.06 7.12
N GLU A 216 16.21 7.30 7.10
CA GLU A 216 15.50 8.51 7.57
C GLU A 216 14.10 8.74 6.96
N GLN A 217 13.72 8.02 5.91
CA GLN A 217 12.38 8.04 5.34
C GLN A 217 11.52 6.92 5.96
N GLU A 218 10.41 7.29 6.55
CA GLU A 218 9.41 6.33 7.04
C GLU A 218 8.84 5.52 5.87
N LEU A 219 8.98 4.19 5.93
CA LEU A 219 8.34 3.29 4.99
C LEU A 219 6.81 3.46 5.03
N SER A 220 6.14 3.48 3.89
CA SER A 220 4.69 3.33 3.86
C SER A 220 4.26 1.91 4.28
N ALA A 221 3.00 1.72 4.64
CA ALA A 221 2.47 0.39 4.96
C ALA A 221 2.64 -0.59 3.76
N GLU A 222 2.50 -0.07 2.55
CA GLU A 222 2.70 -0.81 1.30
C GLU A 222 4.16 -1.25 1.14
N GLN A 223 5.09 -0.32 1.29
CA GLN A 223 6.52 -0.61 1.18
C GLN A 223 6.97 -1.61 2.24
N PHE A 224 6.43 -1.50 3.45
CA PHE A 224 6.73 -2.45 4.52
C PHE A 224 6.19 -3.85 4.21
N LEU A 225 4.96 -3.97 3.72
CA LEU A 225 4.39 -5.27 3.33
C LEU A 225 5.15 -5.90 2.16
N GLU A 226 5.54 -5.11 1.15
CA GLU A 226 6.32 -5.61 0.03
C GLU A 226 7.71 -6.09 0.48
N LEU A 227 8.36 -5.37 1.39
CA LEU A 227 9.61 -5.79 2.02
C LEU A 227 9.45 -7.16 2.71
N LEU A 228 8.37 -7.34 3.47
CA LEU A 228 8.08 -8.61 4.13
C LEU A 228 7.82 -9.74 3.12
N ARG A 229 7.09 -9.47 2.04
CA ARG A 229 6.85 -10.42 0.96
C ARG A 229 8.14 -10.84 0.26
N GLN A 230 9.03 -9.89 -0.01
CA GLN A 230 10.34 -10.19 -0.58
C GLN A 230 11.18 -11.05 0.36
N GLN A 231 11.22 -10.70 1.64
CA GLN A 231 11.94 -11.49 2.63
C GLN A 231 11.36 -12.90 2.77
N ALA A 232 10.05 -13.06 2.78
CA ALA A 232 9.40 -14.36 2.81
C ALA A 232 9.76 -15.22 1.58
N ARG A 233 9.81 -14.64 0.39
CA ARG A 233 10.27 -15.34 -0.83
C ARG A 233 11.71 -15.80 -0.72
N LEU A 234 12.60 -14.98 -0.17
CA LEU A 234 14.01 -15.36 0.05
C LEU A 234 14.14 -16.53 1.02
N LEU A 235 13.37 -16.54 2.10
CA LEU A 235 13.35 -17.62 3.07
C LEU A 235 12.83 -18.95 2.51
N MET A 236 11.95 -18.88 1.50
CA MET A 236 11.39 -20.08 0.84
C MET A 236 12.27 -20.67 -0.25
N GLN A 237 13.33 -19.99 -0.70
CA GLN A 237 14.23 -20.52 -1.73
C GLN A 237 15.15 -21.60 -1.14
N PRO A 238 15.14 -22.84 -1.69
CA PRO A 238 16.04 -23.90 -1.22
C PRO A 238 17.47 -23.54 -1.61
N GLY A 239 18.31 -23.25 -0.63
CA GLY A 239 19.72 -22.89 -0.84
C GLY A 239 20.18 -21.60 -0.16
N SER A 240 19.30 -20.86 0.46
CA SER A 240 19.61 -19.60 1.15
C SER A 240 20.25 -19.75 2.54
N GLY A 241 20.85 -20.90 2.85
CA GLY A 241 21.51 -21.15 4.13
C GLY A 241 22.88 -20.50 4.31
N ALA A 242 23.26 -19.50 3.49
CA ALA A 242 24.56 -18.85 3.60
C ALA A 242 24.55 -17.42 3.04
N ALA A 243 23.80 -16.53 3.68
CA ALA A 243 24.07 -15.12 3.54
C ALA A 243 23.63 -14.41 4.83
N GLU A 244 24.36 -14.67 5.91
CA GLU A 244 24.25 -13.94 7.19
C GLU A 244 24.81 -12.51 7.13
N SER A 245 25.22 -12.06 5.97
CA SER A 245 25.66 -10.69 5.80
C SER A 245 24.69 -9.94 4.88
N ASP A 246 24.05 -8.96 5.47
CA ASP A 246 23.60 -7.79 4.75
C ASP A 246 22.15 -7.59 4.39
N LEU A 247 21.23 -7.92 5.33
CA LEU A 247 19.86 -7.43 5.23
C LEU A 247 19.84 -5.90 5.27
N SER A 248 20.63 -5.27 6.13
CA SER A 248 20.79 -3.82 6.21
C SER A 248 21.43 -3.23 4.95
N GLU A 249 22.35 -3.94 4.29
CA GLU A 249 22.91 -3.54 2.98
C GLU A 249 21.95 -3.81 1.81
N ALA A 250 21.19 -4.89 1.83
CA ALA A 250 20.18 -5.17 0.82
C ALA A 250 19.07 -4.11 0.85
N ILE A 251 18.61 -3.74 2.07
CA ILE A 251 17.66 -2.65 2.29
C ILE A 251 18.25 -1.32 1.84
N ARG A 252 19.53 -1.01 2.19
CA ARG A 252 20.20 0.21 1.74
C ARG A 252 20.39 0.27 0.23
N ARG A 253 20.75 -0.83 -0.44
CA ARG A 253 20.95 -0.88 -1.91
C ARG A 253 19.63 -0.65 -2.65
N GLN A 254 18.53 -1.19 -2.17
CA GLN A 254 17.24 -1.06 -2.84
C GLN A 254 16.63 0.33 -2.67
N LEU A 255 16.93 1.02 -1.55
CA LEU A 255 16.51 2.40 -1.29
C LEU A 255 17.39 3.45 -1.98
N GLN A 256 18.58 3.06 -2.47
CA GLN A 256 19.47 3.93 -3.28
C GLN A 256 19.24 3.78 -4.79
N ALA A 257 18.46 2.78 -5.22
CA ALA A 257 18.19 2.48 -6.63
C ALA A 257 16.80 2.96 -7.11
N GLY A 258 15.99 3.58 -6.25
CA GLY A 258 14.71 4.24 -6.55
C GLY A 258 14.77 5.71 -6.26
#